data_d849eb3627eba0adfb3f809bfa016e63
#
_entry.id   d849eb3627eba0adfb3f809bfa016e63
#
_cell.length_a   1.000
_cell.length_b   1.000
_cell.length_c   1.000
_cell.angle_alpha   90.00
_cell.angle_beta   90.00
_cell.angle_gamma   90.00
#
_symmetry.space_group_name_H-M   'P 1'
#
loop_
_entity.id
_entity.type
_entity.pdbx_description
1 polymer ?
#
loop_
_entity_poly.entity_id
_entity_poly.type
_entity_poly.pdbx_seq_one_letter_code
_entity_poly.pdbx_strand_id
1 'polypeptide(L)'
;MNKDVIIALDFPTLEDTLSFLEKFGEEKLFVKVGMELYLQNGPVVIEKIKELGHKIFLDLKLHDIPNTVYGATKGLAKFKVDILTVHAAGGYEMLKAAKRGMVEGGSVDTNCLLYTSPSPRDMRRSRMPSSA
;
A
#
# COMPACT_ATOMS: atom_id res chain seq x y z
N MET A 1 -12.99 -22.24 -1.28
CA MET A 1 -12.15 -21.08 -1.56
C MET A 1 -12.48 -19.98 -0.59
N ASN A 2 -11.51 -19.53 0.11
CA ASN A 2 -11.71 -18.44 1.07
C ASN A 2 -11.62 -17.11 0.38
N LYS A 3 -12.62 -16.29 0.55
CA LYS A 3 -12.58 -14.91 0.09
C LYS A 3 -12.14 -14.07 1.28
N ASP A 4 -10.99 -13.46 1.16
CA ASP A 4 -10.52 -12.59 2.21
C ASP A 4 -11.29 -11.29 2.20
N VAL A 5 -11.73 -10.88 3.39
CA VAL A 5 -12.29 -9.56 3.57
C VAL A 5 -11.15 -8.64 3.98
N ILE A 6 -10.98 -7.56 3.26
CA ILE A 6 -9.95 -6.57 3.57
C ILE A 6 -10.60 -5.40 4.28
N ILE A 7 -10.16 -5.14 5.50
CA ILE A 7 -10.74 -4.09 6.33
C ILE A 7 -9.88 -2.83 6.19
N ALA A 8 -10.48 -1.73 5.74
CA ALA A 8 -9.77 -0.47 5.61
C ALA A 8 -9.57 0.19 6.97
N LEU A 9 -8.32 0.47 7.31
CA LEU A 9 -7.98 1.15 8.55
C LEU A 9 -7.81 2.65 8.30
N ASP A 10 -8.92 3.31 8.04
CA ASP A 10 -8.91 4.74 7.71
C ASP A 10 -8.99 5.59 8.98
N PHE A 11 -8.00 5.42 9.85
CA PHE A 11 -7.88 6.16 11.09
C PHE A 11 -6.73 7.16 11.00
N PRO A 12 -6.83 8.30 11.69
CA PRO A 12 -5.74 9.28 11.65
C PRO A 12 -4.54 8.91 12.51
N THR A 13 -4.70 8.04 13.53
CA THR A 13 -3.62 7.74 14.46
C THR A 13 -3.39 6.25 14.63
N LEU A 14 -2.16 5.91 15.03
CA LEU A 14 -1.83 4.54 15.41
C LEU A 14 -2.69 4.08 16.59
N GLU A 15 -2.92 4.96 17.57
CA GLU A 15 -3.70 4.61 18.74
C GLU A 15 -5.12 4.17 18.40
N ASP A 16 -5.79 4.93 17.54
CA ASP A 16 -7.12 4.59 17.08
C ASP A 16 -7.14 3.26 16.34
N THR A 17 -6.10 3.04 15.51
CA THR A 17 -5.96 1.81 14.77
C THR A 17 -5.82 0.60 15.72
N LEU A 18 -4.94 0.70 16.70
CA LEU A 18 -4.72 -0.38 17.64
C LEU A 18 -5.96 -0.65 18.50
N SER A 19 -6.66 0.41 18.91
CA SER A 19 -7.90 0.25 19.66
C SER A 19 -8.96 -0.49 18.87
N PHE A 20 -9.06 -0.20 17.57
CA PHE A 20 -9.97 -0.91 16.68
C PHE A 20 -9.60 -2.39 16.57
N LEU A 21 -8.31 -2.66 16.36
CA LEU A 21 -7.85 -4.04 16.18
C LEU A 21 -8.00 -4.89 17.45
N GLU A 22 -7.89 -4.28 18.63
CA GLU A 22 -8.09 -4.99 19.87
C GLU A 22 -9.47 -5.64 19.98
N LYS A 23 -10.47 -5.08 19.32
CA LYS A 23 -11.84 -5.62 19.37
C LYS A 23 -11.95 -7.01 18.76
N PHE A 24 -10.99 -7.41 17.95
CA PHE A 24 -11.00 -8.71 17.28
C PHE A 24 -10.21 -9.78 18.05
N GLY A 25 -9.62 -9.41 19.19
CA GLY A 25 -8.88 -10.36 20.01
C GLY A 25 -7.70 -10.96 19.25
N GLU A 26 -7.64 -12.28 19.18
CA GLU A 26 -6.57 -13.00 18.52
C GLU A 26 -6.86 -13.33 17.06
N GLU A 27 -8.01 -12.90 16.56
CA GLU A 27 -8.37 -13.16 15.16
C GLU A 27 -7.39 -12.45 14.21
N LYS A 28 -6.90 -13.21 13.23
CA LYS A 28 -5.97 -12.65 12.25
C LYS A 28 -6.76 -12.09 11.08
N LEU A 29 -6.53 -10.82 10.79
CA LEU A 29 -7.27 -10.07 9.79
C LEU A 29 -6.41 -9.74 8.59
N PHE A 30 -7.05 -9.35 7.50
CA PHE A 30 -6.38 -8.75 6.36
C PHE A 30 -6.80 -7.28 6.35
N VAL A 31 -5.85 -6.37 6.53
CA VAL A 31 -6.17 -4.96 6.70
C VAL A 31 -5.49 -4.10 5.65
N LYS A 32 -6.15 -3.01 5.27
CA LYS A 32 -5.60 -2.05 4.32
C LYS A 32 -5.12 -0.81 5.08
N VAL A 33 -3.87 -0.46 4.86
CA VAL A 33 -3.28 0.80 5.37
C VAL A 33 -3.13 1.73 4.18
N GLY A 34 -3.86 2.82 4.21
CA GLY A 34 -3.82 3.82 3.15
C GLY A 34 -2.90 4.98 3.46
N MET A 35 -2.91 5.97 2.57
CA MET A 35 -2.01 7.11 2.68
C MET A 35 -2.21 7.92 3.96
N GLU A 36 -3.45 8.13 4.37
CA GLU A 36 -3.72 8.95 5.56
C GLU A 36 -3.04 8.36 6.79
N LEU A 37 -3.30 7.11 7.07
CA LEU A 37 -2.74 6.47 8.25
C LEU A 37 -1.21 6.39 8.16
N TYR A 38 -0.71 5.98 7.00
CA TYR A 38 0.72 5.78 6.83
C TYR A 38 1.52 7.09 6.90
N LEU A 39 1.06 8.12 6.19
CA LEU A 39 1.81 9.38 6.14
C LEU A 39 1.77 10.14 7.46
N GLN A 40 0.67 10.02 8.21
CA GLN A 40 0.57 10.71 9.49
C GLN A 40 1.33 10.04 10.63
N ASN A 41 1.56 8.73 10.52
CA ASN A 41 2.15 7.97 11.63
C ASN A 41 3.47 7.28 11.28
N GLY A 42 3.77 7.12 10.01
CA GLY A 42 5.01 6.51 9.56
C GLY A 42 5.02 4.99 9.62
N PRO A 43 6.18 4.39 9.34
CA PRO A 43 6.30 2.93 9.24
C PRO A 43 5.95 2.16 10.50
N VAL A 44 5.95 2.79 11.66
CA VAL A 44 5.60 2.12 12.92
C VAL A 44 4.22 1.48 12.87
N VAL A 45 3.30 2.06 12.09
CA VAL A 45 1.97 1.48 11.90
C VAL A 45 2.09 0.07 11.32
N ILE A 46 2.92 -0.07 10.28
CA ILE A 46 3.10 -1.37 9.63
C ILE A 46 3.72 -2.37 10.60
N GLU A 47 4.75 -1.94 11.33
CA GLU A 47 5.42 -2.82 12.28
C GLU A 47 4.46 -3.35 13.34
N LYS A 48 3.66 -2.45 13.93
CA LYS A 48 2.71 -2.83 14.98
C LYS A 48 1.64 -3.79 14.47
N ILE A 49 1.11 -3.52 13.29
CA ILE A 49 0.09 -4.40 12.70
C ILE A 49 0.68 -5.77 12.39
N LYS A 50 1.91 -5.81 11.87
CA LYS A 50 2.58 -7.09 11.60
C LYS A 50 2.85 -7.87 12.87
N GLU A 51 3.24 -7.19 13.95
CA GLU A 51 3.45 -7.84 15.25
C GLU A 51 2.19 -8.54 15.74
N LEU A 52 1.03 -7.98 15.44
CA LEU A 52 -0.25 -8.58 15.79
C LEU A 52 -0.63 -9.77 14.89
N GLY A 53 0.15 -10.00 13.84
CA GLY A 53 -0.04 -11.15 12.96
C GLY A 53 -1.01 -10.96 11.81
N HIS A 54 -1.40 -9.72 11.54
CA HIS A 54 -2.33 -9.43 10.44
C HIS A 54 -1.62 -9.36 9.11
N LYS A 55 -2.36 -9.66 8.02
CA LYS A 55 -1.90 -9.40 6.66
C LYS A 55 -2.16 -7.95 6.31
N ILE A 56 -1.29 -7.36 5.51
CA ILE A 56 -1.35 -5.94 5.19
C ILE A 56 -1.39 -5.70 3.69
N PHE A 57 -2.38 -4.93 3.29
CA PHE A 57 -2.50 -4.33 1.97
C PHE A 57 -2.05 -2.87 2.14
N LEU A 58 -0.83 -2.54 1.69
CA LEU A 58 -0.32 -1.18 1.80
C LEU A 58 -0.69 -0.40 0.55
N ASP A 59 -1.66 0.49 0.70
CA ASP A 59 -2.29 1.16 -0.43
C ASP A 59 -1.77 2.60 -0.57
N LEU A 60 -0.58 2.73 -1.15
CA LEU A 60 0.06 4.04 -1.33
C LEU A 60 -0.03 4.55 -2.77
N LYS A 61 -0.34 3.68 -3.73
CA LYS A 61 -0.45 4.02 -5.14
C LYS A 61 0.78 4.77 -5.63
N LEU A 62 1.95 4.18 -5.41
CA LEU A 62 3.22 4.83 -5.71
C LEU A 62 3.29 5.28 -7.16
N HIS A 63 3.69 6.54 -7.36
CA HIS A 63 3.73 7.15 -8.68
C HIS A 63 4.83 8.21 -8.70
N ASP A 64 5.98 7.84 -9.21
CA ASP A 64 7.14 8.72 -9.26
C ASP A 64 8.09 8.20 -10.34
N ILE A 65 9.23 8.86 -10.52
CA ILE A 65 10.22 8.39 -11.47
C ILE A 65 10.75 7.01 -11.00
N PRO A 66 11.19 6.16 -11.96
CA PRO A 66 11.57 4.78 -11.61
C PRO A 66 12.57 4.65 -10.48
N ASN A 67 13.60 5.47 -10.46
CA ASN A 67 14.62 5.37 -9.41
C ASN A 67 14.06 5.66 -8.03
N THR A 68 13.16 6.63 -7.91
CA THR A 68 12.53 6.96 -6.64
C THR A 68 11.63 5.82 -6.16
N VAL A 69 10.87 5.25 -7.08
CA VAL A 69 9.98 4.13 -6.75
C VAL A 69 10.81 2.91 -6.34
N TYR A 70 11.93 2.66 -7.03
CA TYR A 70 12.83 1.58 -6.67
C TYR A 70 13.32 1.74 -5.22
N GLY A 71 13.80 2.92 -4.86
CA GLY A 71 14.28 3.18 -3.50
C GLY A 71 13.19 3.04 -2.46
N ALA A 72 11.99 3.55 -2.78
CA ALA A 72 10.85 3.47 -1.86
C ALA A 72 10.44 2.03 -1.61
N THR A 73 10.30 1.22 -2.65
CA THR A 73 9.89 -0.17 -2.51
C THR A 73 10.96 -1.01 -1.85
N LYS A 74 12.22 -0.73 -2.15
CA LYS A 74 13.33 -1.43 -1.49
C LYS A 74 13.29 -1.19 0.02
N GLY A 75 13.01 0.05 0.44
CA GLY A 75 12.86 0.38 1.85
C GLY A 75 11.63 -0.26 2.48
N LEU A 76 10.53 -0.34 1.75
CA LEU A 76 9.30 -0.95 2.26
C LEU A 76 9.38 -2.48 2.35
N ALA A 77 10.28 -3.09 1.59
CA ALA A 77 10.38 -4.54 1.51
C ALA A 77 10.64 -5.19 2.87
N LYS A 78 11.32 -4.50 3.77
CA LYS A 78 11.62 -5.04 5.09
C LYS A 78 10.37 -5.36 5.92
N PHE A 79 9.27 -4.70 5.63
CA PHE A 79 8.02 -4.94 6.36
C PHE A 79 7.24 -6.16 5.86
N LYS A 80 7.59 -6.66 4.67
CA LYS A 80 6.99 -7.85 4.09
C LYS A 80 5.46 -7.77 4.04
N VAL A 81 4.95 -6.63 3.55
CA VAL A 81 3.51 -6.48 3.35
C VAL A 81 3.04 -7.45 2.27
N ASP A 82 1.76 -7.81 2.30
CA ASP A 82 1.24 -8.81 1.38
C ASP A 82 0.91 -8.20 0.02
N ILE A 83 0.40 -6.98 0.00
CA ILE A 83 0.09 -6.26 -1.23
C ILE A 83 0.59 -4.82 -1.12
N LEU A 84 1.18 -4.32 -2.20
CA LEU A 84 1.58 -2.92 -2.33
C LEU A 84 1.01 -2.39 -3.63
N THR A 85 0.36 -1.23 -3.60
CA THR A 85 -0.19 -0.66 -4.83
C THR A 85 0.78 0.29 -5.49
N VAL A 86 0.82 0.23 -6.81
CA VAL A 86 1.57 1.16 -7.65
C VAL A 86 0.64 1.69 -8.73
N HIS A 87 0.83 2.94 -9.13
CA HIS A 87 -0.06 3.57 -10.11
C HIS A 87 0.36 3.17 -11.52
N ALA A 88 -0.56 2.55 -12.27
CA ALA A 88 -0.25 2.07 -13.62
C ALA A 88 0.16 3.20 -14.57
N ALA A 89 -0.32 4.42 -14.34
CA ALA A 89 0.04 5.57 -15.16
C ALA A 89 1.53 5.93 -15.09
N GLY A 90 2.28 5.39 -14.15
CA GLY A 90 3.71 5.62 -14.05
C GLY A 90 4.54 4.96 -15.14
N GLY A 91 3.95 4.02 -15.87
CA GLY A 91 4.61 3.39 -17.02
C GLY A 91 5.39 2.15 -16.66
N TYR A 92 5.81 1.45 -17.70
CA TYR A 92 6.44 0.14 -17.57
C TYR A 92 7.73 0.19 -16.75
N GLU A 93 8.58 1.18 -16.99
CA GLU A 93 9.86 1.26 -16.28
C GLU A 93 9.67 1.48 -14.79
N MET A 94 8.66 2.27 -14.40
CA MET A 94 8.33 2.46 -12.99
C MET A 94 7.85 1.17 -12.36
N LEU A 95 7.00 0.41 -13.07
CA LEU A 95 6.48 -0.85 -12.57
C LEU A 95 7.59 -1.87 -12.37
N LYS A 96 8.53 -1.95 -13.31
CA LYS A 96 9.70 -2.82 -13.18
C LYS A 96 10.55 -2.41 -11.98
N ALA A 97 10.76 -1.11 -11.81
CA ALA A 97 11.54 -0.60 -10.70
C ALA A 97 10.90 -0.93 -9.35
N ALA A 98 9.57 -0.84 -9.27
CA ALA A 98 8.84 -1.20 -8.06
C ALA A 98 9.06 -2.67 -7.69
N LYS A 99 8.92 -3.56 -8.66
CA LYS A 99 9.12 -4.99 -8.42
C LYS A 99 10.56 -5.30 -8.05
N ARG A 100 11.51 -4.69 -8.77
CA ARG A 100 12.92 -4.89 -8.48
C ARG A 100 13.28 -4.46 -7.06
N GLY A 101 12.75 -3.30 -6.63
CA GLY A 101 12.99 -2.83 -5.28
C GLY A 101 12.47 -3.78 -4.21
N MET A 102 11.25 -4.30 -4.41
CA MET A 102 10.70 -5.28 -3.45
C MET A 102 11.55 -6.53 -3.37
N VAL A 103 11.95 -7.08 -4.51
CA VAL A 103 12.77 -8.31 -4.55
C VAL A 103 14.14 -8.08 -3.93
N GLU A 104 14.84 -7.00 -4.33
CA GLU A 104 16.17 -6.70 -3.82
C GLU A 104 16.15 -6.32 -2.34
N GLY A 105 15.05 -5.77 -1.87
CA GLY A 105 14.86 -5.46 -0.46
C GLY A 105 14.48 -6.66 0.41
N GLY A 106 14.26 -7.82 -0.20
CA GLY A 106 14.01 -9.06 0.53
C GLY A 106 12.57 -9.51 0.60
N SER A 107 11.66 -8.90 -0.15
CA SER A 107 10.24 -9.29 -0.12
C SER A 107 9.79 -9.81 -1.47
N VAL A 108 10.13 -11.07 -1.75
CA VAL A 108 9.76 -11.70 -3.02
C VAL A 108 8.28 -12.06 -3.10
N ASP A 109 7.61 -12.15 -1.95
CA ASP A 109 6.22 -12.58 -1.87
C ASP A 109 5.20 -11.43 -1.87
N THR A 110 5.65 -10.18 -1.86
CA THR A 110 4.73 -9.05 -1.93
C THR A 110 4.17 -8.92 -3.34
N ASN A 111 2.85 -8.87 -3.43
CA ASN A 111 2.18 -8.63 -4.71
C ASN A 111 2.11 -7.13 -4.98
N CYS A 112 2.69 -6.69 -6.10
CA CYS A 112 2.55 -5.31 -6.54
C CYS A 112 1.29 -5.20 -7.36
N LEU A 113 0.25 -4.58 -6.80
CA LEU A 113 -1.04 -4.45 -7.45
C LEU A 113 -1.11 -3.14 -8.21
N LEU A 114 -1.51 -3.23 -9.48
CA LEU A 114 -1.62 -2.05 -10.32
C LEU A 114 -2.93 -1.32 -10.05
N TYR A 115 -2.81 -0.04 -9.75
CA TYR A 115 -3.97 0.83 -9.61
C TYR A 115 -4.20 1.58 -10.92
N THR A 116 -5.42 1.55 -11.41
CA THR A 116 -5.83 2.34 -12.58
C THR A 116 -7.06 3.14 -12.21
N SER A 117 -7.27 4.27 -12.91
CA SER A 117 -8.50 5.01 -12.73
C SER A 117 -9.69 4.13 -13.08
N PRO A 118 -10.79 4.25 -12.33
CA PRO A 118 -11.93 3.36 -12.50
C PRO A 118 -12.61 3.48 -13.87
N SER A 119 -12.48 4.61 -14.58
CA SER A 119 -13.03 4.75 -15.91
C SER A 119 -12.32 5.82 -16.71
N PRO A 120 -12.35 5.73 -18.06
CA PRO A 120 -11.78 6.79 -18.92
C PRO A 120 -12.45 8.13 -18.70
N ARG A 121 -13.71 8.15 -18.29
CA ARG A 121 -14.45 9.37 -18.01
C ARG A 121 -13.85 10.12 -16.84
N ASP A 122 -13.51 9.41 -15.79
CA ASP A 122 -12.89 10.01 -14.61
C ASP A 122 -11.50 10.50 -14.94
N MET A 123 -10.76 9.78 -15.75
CA MET A 123 -9.45 10.22 -16.22
C MET A 123 -9.52 11.53 -16.97
N ARG A 124 -10.50 11.68 -17.86
CA ARG A 124 -10.66 12.91 -18.63
C ARG A 124 -10.95 14.11 -17.73
N ARG A 125 -11.81 13.93 -16.74
CA ARG A 125 -12.12 15.00 -15.80
C ARG A 125 -10.91 15.40 -14.98
N SER A 126 -10.13 14.44 -14.57
CA SER A 126 -8.91 14.70 -13.80
C SER A 126 -7.91 15.52 -14.60
N ARG A 127 -7.82 15.26 -15.91
CA ARG A 127 -6.83 15.95 -16.74
C ARG A 127 -7.24 17.35 -17.14
N MET A 128 -8.55 17.61 -17.29
CA MET A 128 -9.00 18.90 -17.73
C MET A 128 -8.54 20.06 -16.85
N PRO A 129 -8.69 20.01 -15.54
CA PRO A 129 -8.20 21.10 -14.70
C PRO A 129 -6.70 21.32 -14.79
N SER A 130 -5.93 20.25 -14.94
CA SER A 130 -4.47 20.36 -14.98
C SER A 130 -3.96 20.87 -16.32
N SER A 131 -4.76 20.76 -17.37
CA SER A 131 -4.38 21.26 -18.69
C SER A 131 -4.78 22.70 -18.92
N ALA A 132 -5.54 23.28 -18.05
CA ALA A 132 -6.04 24.66 -18.16
C ALA A 132 -4.99 25.69 -17.78
#